data_98cd0fbdcf4fc9c6ac9d2de4893a4d8f
#
_entry.id   98cd0fbdcf4fc9c6ac9d2de4893a4d8f
#
_cell.length_a   1.000
_cell.length_b   1.000
_cell.length_c   1.000
_cell.angle_alpha   90.00
_cell.angle_beta   90.00
_cell.angle_gamma   90.00
#
_symmetry.space_group_name_H-M   'P 1'
#
loop_
_entity.id
_entity.type
_entity.pdbx_description
1 polymer ?
#
loop_
_entity_poly.entity_id
_entity_poly.type
_entity_poly.pdbx_seq_one_letter_code
_entity_poly.pdbx_strand_id
1 'polypeptide(L)'
;MSTLGFIEYDKASPEVRAVYDDIMATRKIDKVTNFWKALAHDPVRLKRTWEDTKEIMSPGALDALTKELIYVAVSVSNQCDYCIAAHSAAARKKGMTTAMFNELLSVVGLTNANNRLVAGHQVEIDDQFKAVG
;
A
#
# COMPACT_ATOMS: atom_id res chain seq x y z
N MET A 1 -5.90 15.29 10.87
CA MET A 1 -5.73 14.94 12.30
C MET A 1 -6.13 13.48 12.50
N SER A 2 -5.32 12.70 13.22
CA SER A 2 -5.65 11.30 13.52
C SER A 2 -6.83 11.22 14.48
N THR A 3 -7.71 10.24 14.28
CA THR A 3 -8.93 10.06 15.09
C THR A 3 -8.65 9.81 16.57
N LEU A 4 -7.64 8.99 16.87
CA LEU A 4 -7.27 8.63 18.24
C LEU A 4 -5.90 9.16 18.65
N GLY A 5 -5.21 9.87 17.76
CA GLY A 5 -3.83 10.27 17.95
C GLY A 5 -2.85 9.13 17.72
N PHE A 6 -1.60 9.37 18.05
CA PHE A 6 -0.49 8.44 17.79
C PHE A 6 0.13 7.96 19.10
N ILE A 7 0.53 6.70 19.13
CA ILE A 7 1.32 6.18 20.23
C ILE A 7 2.80 6.27 19.85
N GLU A 8 3.51 7.19 20.50
CA GLU A 8 4.93 7.36 20.29
C GLU A 8 5.72 6.22 20.96
N TYR A 9 6.93 5.98 20.49
CA TYR A 9 7.76 4.85 20.96
C TYR A 9 7.95 4.84 22.48
N ASP A 10 8.24 6.00 23.06
CA ASP A 10 8.51 6.14 24.50
C ASP A 10 7.28 5.84 25.38
N LYS A 11 6.09 5.94 24.81
CA LYS A 11 4.81 5.67 25.50
C LYS A 11 4.18 4.34 25.11
N ALA A 12 4.81 3.60 24.21
CA ALA A 12 4.31 2.33 23.73
C ALA A 12 4.53 1.21 24.76
N SER A 13 3.60 0.25 24.76
CA SER A 13 3.76 -0.98 25.53
C SER A 13 4.92 -1.83 24.99
N PRO A 14 5.46 -2.78 25.78
CA PRO A 14 6.49 -3.70 25.27
C PRO A 14 6.08 -4.46 24.01
N GLU A 15 4.81 -4.87 23.89
CA GLU A 15 4.26 -5.51 22.69
C GLU A 15 4.35 -4.61 21.47
N VAL A 16 3.90 -3.37 21.58
CA VAL A 16 3.93 -2.39 20.51
C VAL A 16 5.37 -2.03 20.14
N ARG A 17 6.25 -1.84 21.13
CA ARG A 17 7.68 -1.56 20.88
C ARG A 17 8.34 -2.68 20.10
N ALA A 18 8.02 -3.93 20.39
CA ALA A 18 8.59 -5.07 19.63
C ALA A 18 8.24 -4.98 18.14
N VAL A 19 7.00 -4.61 17.82
CA VAL A 19 6.60 -4.40 16.42
C VAL A 19 7.31 -3.18 15.82
N TYR A 20 7.38 -2.08 16.54
CA TYR A 20 8.09 -0.88 16.09
C TYR A 20 9.56 -1.16 15.80
N ASP A 21 10.22 -1.91 16.67
CA ASP A 21 11.63 -2.29 16.48
C ASP A 21 11.81 -3.13 15.22
N ASP A 22 10.90 -4.07 14.95
CA ASP A 22 10.94 -4.89 13.74
C ASP A 22 10.69 -4.06 12.47
N ILE A 23 9.75 -3.11 12.51
CA ILE A 23 9.50 -2.18 11.41
C ILE A 23 10.77 -1.37 11.09
N MET A 24 11.37 -0.78 12.12
CA MET A 24 12.56 0.06 11.95
C MET A 24 13.75 -0.74 11.43
N ALA A 25 13.97 -1.94 11.95
CA ALA A 25 15.05 -2.82 11.49
C ALA A 25 14.83 -3.28 10.04
N THR A 26 13.61 -3.70 9.70
CA THR A 26 13.26 -4.20 8.36
C THR A 26 13.37 -3.10 7.30
N ARG A 27 12.89 -1.90 7.61
CA ARG A 27 12.88 -0.77 6.68
C ARG A 27 14.12 0.10 6.74
N LYS A 28 15.01 -0.16 7.69
CA LYS A 28 16.25 0.63 7.91
C LYS A 28 15.94 2.11 8.13
N ILE A 29 15.02 2.38 9.03
CA ILE A 29 14.58 3.72 9.43
C ILE A 29 14.75 3.90 10.93
N ASP A 30 14.87 5.14 11.39
CA ASP A 30 15.12 5.48 12.79
C ASP A 30 13.87 5.82 13.58
N LYS A 31 12.72 5.90 12.92
CA LYS A 31 11.42 6.15 13.56
C LYS A 31 10.28 5.54 12.74
N VAL A 32 9.25 5.13 13.45
CA VAL A 32 8.05 4.54 12.85
C VAL A 32 7.15 5.63 12.28
N THR A 33 6.56 5.36 11.13
CA THR A 33 5.66 6.30 10.46
C THR A 33 4.25 6.29 11.05
N ASN A 34 3.49 7.32 10.76
CA ASN A 34 2.20 7.61 11.42
C ASN A 34 1.15 6.50 11.31
N PHE A 35 1.09 5.79 10.20
CA PHE A 35 0.14 4.69 10.03
C PHE A 35 0.27 3.65 11.15
N TRP A 36 1.49 3.21 11.40
CA TRP A 36 1.76 2.21 12.46
C TRP A 36 1.47 2.76 13.85
N LYS A 37 1.77 4.03 14.07
CA LYS A 37 1.47 4.69 15.36
C LYS A 37 -0.02 4.85 15.61
N ALA A 38 -0.81 5.01 14.56
CA ALA A 38 -2.27 5.01 14.65
C ALA A 38 -2.83 3.62 14.95
N LEU A 39 -2.30 2.57 14.29
CA LEU A 39 -2.70 1.19 14.54
C LEU A 39 -2.33 0.69 15.93
N ALA A 40 -1.35 1.30 16.57
CA ALA A 40 -0.84 0.85 17.87
C ALA A 40 -1.86 0.92 19.01
N HIS A 41 -2.99 1.59 18.81
CA HIS A 41 -4.13 1.53 19.75
C HIS A 41 -4.76 0.13 19.82
N ASP A 42 -4.54 -0.70 18.80
CA ASP A 42 -4.91 -2.11 18.77
C ASP A 42 -3.63 -2.92 18.49
N PRO A 43 -2.92 -3.36 19.54
CA PRO A 43 -1.64 -4.06 19.37
C PRO A 43 -1.73 -5.34 18.54
N VAL A 44 -2.83 -6.05 18.62
CA VAL A 44 -3.07 -7.27 17.84
C VAL A 44 -3.21 -6.93 16.35
N ARG A 45 -3.98 -5.89 16.03
CA ARG A 45 -4.13 -5.40 14.67
C ARG A 45 -2.81 -4.87 14.11
N LEU A 46 -2.08 -4.11 14.90
CA LEU A 46 -0.76 -3.59 14.52
C LEU A 46 0.17 -4.73 14.09
N LYS A 47 0.30 -5.75 14.94
CA LYS A 47 1.20 -6.88 14.69
C LYS A 47 0.79 -7.64 13.43
N ARG A 48 -0.48 -7.99 13.30
CA ARG A 48 -1.01 -8.71 12.13
C ARG A 48 -0.80 -7.93 10.84
N THR A 49 -1.13 -6.64 10.85
CA THR A 49 -1.01 -5.79 9.67
C THR A 49 0.46 -5.64 9.25
N TRP A 50 1.36 -5.49 10.22
CA TRP A 50 2.79 -5.40 9.91
C TRP A 50 3.35 -6.73 9.36
N GLU A 51 3.01 -7.85 9.97
CA GLU A 51 3.46 -9.17 9.48
C GLU A 51 2.97 -9.45 8.07
N ASP A 52 1.70 -9.17 7.77
CA ASP A 52 1.13 -9.30 6.42
C ASP A 52 1.85 -8.36 5.44
N THR A 53 2.05 -7.11 5.82
CA THR A 53 2.72 -6.12 4.96
C THR A 53 4.15 -6.57 4.64
N LYS A 54 4.88 -7.00 5.65
CA LYS A 54 6.27 -7.48 5.50
C LYS A 54 6.35 -8.67 4.54
N GLU A 55 5.46 -9.63 4.69
CA GLU A 55 5.40 -10.82 3.84
C GLU A 55 4.96 -10.47 2.42
N ILE A 56 3.83 -9.78 2.27
CA ILE A 56 3.22 -9.50 0.97
C ILE A 56 4.09 -8.58 0.12
N MET A 57 4.72 -7.58 0.73
CA MET A 57 5.54 -6.61 -0.01
C MET A 57 6.98 -7.09 -0.28
N SER A 58 7.37 -8.23 0.26
CA SER A 58 8.66 -8.86 -0.07
C SER A 58 8.69 -9.32 -1.52
N PRO A 59 9.86 -9.31 -2.20
CA PRO A 59 9.98 -9.84 -3.56
C PRO A 59 9.53 -11.30 -3.65
N GLY A 60 8.73 -11.60 -4.66
CA GLY A 60 8.23 -12.93 -4.95
C GLY A 60 8.14 -13.12 -6.47
N ALA A 61 7.03 -13.67 -6.96
CA ALA A 61 6.77 -13.73 -8.40
C ALA A 61 6.75 -12.33 -9.04
N LEU A 62 6.32 -11.32 -8.27
CA LEU A 62 6.45 -9.91 -8.63
C LEU A 62 7.60 -9.30 -7.84
N ASP A 63 8.41 -8.46 -8.47
CA ASP A 63 9.48 -7.76 -7.77
C ASP A 63 8.95 -6.64 -6.85
N ALA A 64 9.82 -6.11 -6.00
CA ALA A 64 9.43 -5.12 -5.01
C ALA A 64 8.92 -3.81 -5.64
N LEU A 65 9.53 -3.35 -6.73
CA LEU A 65 9.07 -2.14 -7.42
C LEU A 65 7.67 -2.34 -7.99
N THR A 66 7.42 -3.45 -8.67
CA THR A 66 6.10 -3.78 -9.23
C THR A 66 5.04 -3.78 -8.14
N LYS A 67 5.33 -4.38 -6.98
CA LYS A 67 4.40 -4.38 -5.85
C LYS A 67 4.08 -2.98 -5.34
N GLU A 68 5.09 -2.10 -5.26
CA GLU A 68 4.86 -0.69 -4.89
C GLU A 68 4.02 0.04 -5.93
N LEU A 69 4.26 -0.18 -7.21
CA LEU A 69 3.48 0.44 -8.28
C LEU A 69 2.01 0.01 -8.23
N ILE A 70 1.75 -1.27 -7.97
CA ILE A 70 0.39 -1.79 -7.77
C ILE A 70 -0.26 -1.11 -6.55
N TYR A 71 0.48 -1.00 -5.45
CA TYR A 71 -0.02 -0.36 -4.23
C TYR A 71 -0.42 1.09 -4.50
N VAL A 72 0.43 1.83 -5.19
CA VAL A 72 0.14 3.23 -5.58
C VAL A 72 -1.10 3.30 -6.47
N ALA A 73 -1.21 2.44 -7.48
CA ALA A 73 -2.34 2.44 -8.41
C ALA A 73 -3.69 2.20 -7.68
N VAL A 74 -3.73 1.21 -6.80
CA VAL A 74 -4.92 0.91 -5.99
C VAL A 74 -5.23 2.08 -5.06
N SER A 75 -4.19 2.68 -4.44
CA SER A 75 -4.36 3.81 -3.53
C SER A 75 -4.89 5.06 -4.22
N VAL A 76 -4.46 5.32 -5.46
CA VAL A 76 -5.00 6.41 -6.27
C VAL A 76 -6.48 6.18 -6.54
N SER A 77 -6.87 4.97 -6.96
CA SER A 77 -8.27 4.61 -7.21
C SER A 77 -9.13 4.75 -5.95
N ASN A 78 -8.59 4.40 -4.79
CA ASN A 78 -9.29 4.47 -3.50
C ASN A 78 -9.17 5.86 -2.84
N GLN A 79 -8.44 6.79 -3.42
CA GLN A 79 -8.24 8.15 -2.91
C GLN A 79 -7.64 8.18 -1.49
N CYS A 80 -6.63 7.34 -1.25
CA CYS A 80 -5.92 7.30 0.03
C CYS A 80 -4.67 8.18 -0.04
N ASP A 81 -4.78 9.45 0.33
CA ASP A 81 -3.68 10.43 0.24
C ASP A 81 -2.42 9.97 0.96
N TYR A 82 -2.56 9.47 2.17
CA TYR A 82 -1.43 8.96 2.95
C TYR A 82 -0.73 7.80 2.23
N CYS A 83 -1.51 6.85 1.73
CA CYS A 83 -0.99 5.67 1.04
C CYS A 83 -0.27 6.06 -0.25
N ILE A 84 -0.84 7.00 -1.02
CA ILE A 84 -0.23 7.53 -2.24
C ILE A 84 1.14 8.13 -1.91
N ALA A 85 1.22 8.99 -0.91
CA ALA A 85 2.46 9.64 -0.51
C ALA A 85 3.52 8.64 -0.04
N ALA A 86 3.14 7.74 0.87
CA ALA A 86 4.07 6.77 1.46
C ALA A 86 4.63 5.79 0.43
N HIS A 87 3.75 5.21 -0.40
CA HIS A 87 4.15 4.19 -1.37
C HIS A 87 4.77 4.77 -2.64
N SER A 88 4.43 6.00 -3.02
CA SER A 88 5.18 6.70 -4.09
C SER A 88 6.61 6.98 -3.64
N ALA A 89 6.83 7.37 -2.39
CA ALA A 89 8.17 7.53 -1.83
C ALA A 89 8.95 6.20 -1.83
N ALA A 90 8.31 5.12 -1.41
CA ALA A 90 8.91 3.78 -1.40
C ALA A 90 9.23 3.31 -2.83
N ALA A 91 8.33 3.54 -3.77
CA ALA A 91 8.53 3.20 -5.18
C ALA A 91 9.72 3.95 -5.78
N ARG A 92 9.87 5.25 -5.47
CA ARG A 92 11.02 6.05 -5.93
C ARG A 92 12.34 5.48 -5.42
N LYS A 93 12.39 5.07 -4.17
CA LYS A 93 13.59 4.41 -3.59
C LYS A 93 13.94 3.11 -4.32
N LYS A 94 12.95 2.45 -4.91
CA LYS A 94 13.12 1.20 -5.66
C LYS A 94 13.29 1.40 -7.15
N GLY A 95 13.34 2.66 -7.63
CA GLY A 95 13.66 2.99 -9.01
C GLY A 95 12.50 3.54 -9.84
N MET A 96 11.35 3.88 -9.25
CA MET A 96 10.28 4.54 -9.99
C MET A 96 10.73 5.92 -10.48
N THR A 97 10.67 6.12 -11.78
CA THR A 97 10.93 7.42 -12.42
C THR A 97 9.66 8.26 -12.49
N THR A 98 9.83 9.55 -12.77
CA THR A 98 8.68 10.44 -13.03
C THR A 98 7.86 9.97 -14.23
N ALA A 99 8.52 9.48 -15.28
CA ALA A 99 7.84 8.93 -16.45
C ALA A 99 6.99 7.71 -16.09
N MET A 100 7.53 6.81 -15.29
CA MET A 100 6.79 5.63 -14.80
C MET A 100 5.56 6.05 -13.99
N PHE A 101 5.72 7.03 -13.11
CA PHE A 101 4.60 7.52 -12.30
C PHE A 101 3.50 8.12 -13.16
N ASN A 102 3.86 8.93 -14.16
CA ASN A 102 2.90 9.52 -15.10
C ASN A 102 2.16 8.46 -15.92
N GLU A 103 2.87 7.44 -16.40
CA GLU A 103 2.24 6.31 -17.10
C GLU A 103 1.28 5.54 -16.20
N LEU A 104 1.69 5.28 -14.94
CA LEU A 104 0.83 4.64 -13.95
C LEU A 104 -0.48 5.42 -13.78
N LEU A 105 -0.40 6.74 -13.62
CA LEU A 105 -1.59 7.58 -13.49
C LEU A 105 -2.46 7.54 -14.74
N SER A 106 -1.86 7.50 -15.93
CA SER A 106 -2.60 7.36 -17.18
C SER A 106 -3.36 6.04 -17.24
N VAL A 107 -2.74 4.95 -16.83
CA VAL A 107 -3.40 3.63 -16.75
C VAL A 107 -4.54 3.65 -15.74
N VAL A 108 -4.32 4.21 -14.56
CA VAL A 108 -5.36 4.32 -13.52
C VAL A 108 -6.56 5.13 -14.05
N GLY A 109 -6.31 6.28 -14.67
CA GLY A 109 -7.36 7.13 -15.22
C GLY A 109 -8.17 6.43 -16.31
N LEU A 110 -7.47 5.79 -17.25
CA LEU A 110 -8.12 5.02 -18.31
C LEU A 110 -8.95 3.87 -17.75
N THR A 111 -8.36 3.10 -16.82
CA THR A 111 -9.03 1.95 -16.21
C THR A 111 -10.30 2.37 -15.49
N ASN A 112 -10.24 3.43 -14.68
CA ASN A 112 -11.40 3.93 -13.95
C ASN A 112 -12.51 4.38 -14.91
N ALA A 113 -12.16 5.10 -15.99
CA ALA A 113 -13.14 5.51 -16.99
C ALA A 113 -13.77 4.31 -17.69
N ASN A 114 -12.96 3.37 -18.16
CA ASN A 114 -13.44 2.18 -18.87
C ASN A 114 -14.27 1.26 -17.98
N ASN A 115 -13.91 1.10 -16.71
CA ASN A 115 -14.71 0.33 -15.77
C ASN A 115 -16.14 0.86 -15.67
N ARG A 116 -16.30 2.19 -15.63
CA ARG A 116 -17.62 2.81 -15.56
C ARG A 116 -18.40 2.64 -16.86
N LEU A 117 -17.74 2.77 -18.00
CA LEU A 117 -18.38 2.56 -19.30
C LEU A 117 -18.86 1.12 -19.48
N VAL A 118 -17.99 0.16 -19.15
CA VAL A 118 -18.32 -1.27 -19.21
C VAL A 118 -19.49 -1.58 -18.27
N ALA A 119 -19.43 -1.11 -17.03
CA ALA A 119 -20.48 -1.32 -16.04
C ALA A 119 -21.80 -0.67 -16.46
N GLY A 120 -21.75 0.58 -16.95
CA GLY A 120 -22.95 1.30 -17.38
C GLY A 120 -23.63 0.67 -18.59
N HIS A 121 -22.87 0.11 -19.51
CA HIS A 121 -23.39 -0.62 -20.65
C HIS A 121 -23.75 -2.07 -20.33
N GLN A 122 -23.46 -2.55 -19.11
CA GLN A 122 -23.70 -3.95 -18.71
C GLN A 122 -23.13 -4.96 -19.70
N VAL A 123 -21.88 -4.71 -20.16
CA VAL A 123 -21.22 -5.51 -21.19
C VAL A 123 -21.08 -6.95 -20.73
N GLU A 124 -21.57 -7.90 -21.53
CA GLU A 124 -21.43 -9.33 -21.26
C GLU A 124 -19.98 -9.77 -21.45
N ILE A 125 -19.55 -10.73 -20.63
CA ILE A 125 -18.20 -11.29 -20.74
C ILE A 125 -18.11 -12.21 -21.96
N ASP A 126 -17.18 -11.90 -22.85
CA ASP A 126 -16.91 -12.72 -24.03
C ASP A 126 -16.46 -14.13 -23.63
N ASP A 127 -16.89 -15.12 -24.43
CA ASP A 127 -16.59 -16.51 -24.12
C ASP A 127 -15.09 -16.82 -24.05
N GLN A 128 -14.28 -16.12 -24.85
CA GLN A 128 -12.83 -16.27 -24.85
C GLN A 128 -12.18 -15.89 -23.52
N PHE A 129 -12.83 -15.09 -22.67
CA PHE A 129 -12.33 -14.69 -21.35
C PHE A 129 -12.84 -15.56 -20.20
N LYS A 130 -13.80 -16.45 -20.49
CA LYS A 130 -14.40 -17.32 -19.45
C LYS A 130 -13.55 -18.52 -19.08
N ALA A 131 -12.60 -18.87 -19.94
CA ALA A 131 -11.79 -20.09 -19.82
C ALA A 131 -10.37 -19.83 -19.33
N VAL A 132 -10.16 -18.86 -18.45
CA VAL A 132 -8.85 -18.62 -17.82
C VAL A 132 -8.79 -19.46 -16.56
N GLY A 133 -8.35 -20.68 -16.70
CA GLY A 133 -8.09 -21.58 -15.58
C GLY A 133 -6.62 -21.60 -15.22
#